data_7f2ef09b1d16cffd8250171063f55eca
#
_entry.id   7f2ef09b1d16cffd8250171063f55eca
#
_cell.length_a   1.000
_cell.length_b   1.000
_cell.length_c   1.000
_cell.angle_alpha   90.00
_cell.angle_beta   90.00
_cell.angle_gamma   90.00
#
_symmetry.space_group_name_H-M   'P 1'
#
loop_
_entity.id
_entity.type
_entity.pdbx_description
1 polymer ?
#
loop_
_entity_poly.entity_id
_entity_poly.type
_entity_poly.pdbx_seq_one_letter_code
_entity_poly.pdbx_strand_id
1 'polypeptide(L)'
;DCHPGNILWPPDTGPHFVDLDDARMAPAVQDLWMLLSGERRQRTLQLSALLDGYEQLRDFDRRELGWIEGLRTLRLIHYSAWLARRWSDPTFPMHFPWFGTPDYWRGQVHMLHEQLEALQEAPLSA
;
A
#
# COMPACT_ATOMS: atom_id res chain seq x y z
N ASP A 1 6.95 1.24 -5.29
CA ASP A 1 5.71 2.00 -4.96
C ASP A 1 4.58 1.64 -5.94
N CYS A 2 4.31 0.32 -6.05
CA CYS A 2 3.29 -0.25 -6.93
C CYS A 2 1.89 -0.10 -6.31
N HIS A 3 1.28 1.06 -6.48
CA HIS A 3 -0.11 1.29 -6.07
C HIS A 3 -0.98 1.65 -7.29
N PRO A 4 -2.33 1.59 -7.20
CA PRO A 4 -3.21 1.82 -8.35
C PRO A 4 -2.97 3.14 -9.08
N GLY A 5 -2.53 4.20 -8.38
CA GLY A 5 -2.20 5.49 -8.97
C GLY A 5 -0.99 5.47 -9.91
N ASN A 6 -0.12 4.46 -9.79
CA ASN A 6 1.05 4.26 -10.66
C ASN A 6 0.80 3.20 -11.75
N ILE A 7 -0.45 2.83 -11.98
CA ILE A 7 -0.83 1.91 -13.04
C ILE A 7 -1.77 2.63 -14.00
N LEU A 8 -1.28 2.89 -15.20
CA LEU A 8 -2.10 3.42 -16.28
C LEU A 8 -2.72 2.25 -17.05
N TRP A 9 -4.01 2.34 -17.36
CA TRP A 9 -4.74 1.29 -18.06
C TRP A 9 -5.43 1.81 -19.32
N PRO A 10 -4.66 2.06 -20.40
CA PRO A 10 -5.26 2.36 -21.69
C PRO A 10 -6.05 1.15 -22.23
N PRO A 11 -7.26 1.35 -22.82
CA PRO A 11 -8.13 0.26 -23.24
C PRO A 11 -7.48 -0.71 -24.23
N ASP A 12 -6.61 -0.21 -25.09
CA ASP A 12 -6.06 -0.97 -26.22
C ASP A 12 -4.75 -1.72 -25.89
N THR A 13 -4.05 -1.35 -24.81
CA THR A 13 -2.70 -1.86 -24.53
C THR A 13 -2.55 -2.56 -23.17
N GLY A 14 -3.59 -2.49 -22.32
CA GLY A 14 -3.54 -3.05 -20.97
C GLY A 14 -2.76 -2.21 -19.97
N PRO A 15 -2.34 -2.78 -18.82
CA PRO A 15 -1.70 -2.03 -17.76
C PRO A 15 -0.27 -1.62 -18.08
N HIS A 16 0.07 -0.38 -17.74
CA HIS A 16 1.42 0.18 -17.80
C HIS A 16 1.82 0.71 -16.42
N PHE A 17 2.97 0.26 -15.93
CA PHE A 17 3.53 0.74 -14.66
C PHE A 17 4.37 1.99 -14.92
N VAL A 18 4.19 3.01 -14.08
CA VAL A 18 4.92 4.28 -14.14
C VAL A 18 5.55 4.57 -12.77
N ASP A 19 6.39 5.61 -12.71
CA ASP A 19 7.05 6.08 -11.48
C ASP A 19 7.92 5.00 -10.81
N LEU A 20 8.92 4.54 -11.56
CA LEU A 20 9.87 3.52 -11.13
C LEU A 20 11.15 4.09 -10.48
N ASP A 21 11.20 5.40 -10.21
CA ASP A 21 12.40 6.09 -9.71
C ASP A 21 12.86 5.56 -8.36
N ASP A 22 11.94 5.10 -7.51
CA ASP A 22 12.21 4.53 -6.19
C ASP A 22 12.30 2.99 -6.19
N ALA A 23 12.39 2.35 -7.36
CA ALA A 23 12.51 0.89 -7.45
C ALA A 23 13.78 0.40 -6.73
N ARG A 24 13.62 -0.62 -5.88
CA ARG A 24 14.71 -1.19 -5.06
C ARG A 24 14.49 -2.68 -4.85
N MET A 25 15.57 -3.34 -4.41
CA MET A 25 15.45 -4.73 -3.94
C MET A 25 14.68 -4.76 -2.64
N ALA A 26 13.55 -5.47 -2.66
CA ALA A 26 12.62 -5.62 -1.54
C ALA A 26 11.90 -6.97 -1.64
N PRO A 27 11.17 -7.39 -0.60
CA PRO A 27 10.28 -8.53 -0.69
C PRO A 27 9.24 -8.34 -1.80
N ALA A 28 8.92 -9.42 -2.53
CA ALA A 28 7.99 -9.36 -3.66
C ALA A 28 6.58 -8.88 -3.26
N VAL A 29 6.15 -9.21 -2.04
CA VAL A 29 4.86 -8.77 -1.49
C VAL A 29 4.71 -7.25 -1.45
N GLN A 30 5.83 -6.50 -1.41
CA GLN A 30 5.80 -5.04 -1.41
C GLN A 30 5.08 -4.46 -2.63
N ASP A 31 5.20 -5.10 -3.79
CA ASP A 31 4.55 -4.65 -5.02
C ASP A 31 3.11 -5.19 -5.17
N LEU A 32 2.70 -6.13 -4.34
CA LEU A 32 1.40 -6.77 -4.43
C LEU A 32 0.37 -6.20 -3.44
N TRP A 33 0.77 -5.97 -2.19
CA TRP A 33 -0.19 -5.63 -1.14
C TRP A 33 -0.92 -4.30 -1.35
N MET A 34 -0.29 -3.32 -1.99
CA MET A 34 -0.91 -2.01 -2.25
C MET A 34 -2.03 -2.05 -3.30
N LEU A 35 -2.12 -3.15 -4.04
CA LEU A 35 -3.19 -3.40 -5.01
C LEU A 35 -4.44 -4.03 -4.36
N LEU A 36 -4.31 -4.47 -3.10
CA LEU A 36 -5.40 -5.13 -2.38
C LEU A 36 -6.31 -4.09 -1.71
N SER A 37 -7.62 -4.22 -1.91
CA SER A 37 -8.62 -3.31 -1.37
C SER A 37 -9.90 -4.03 -0.94
N GLY A 38 -10.69 -3.37 -0.10
CA GLY A 38 -11.97 -3.88 0.39
C GLY A 38 -11.81 -4.87 1.56
N GLU A 39 -12.87 -5.63 1.79
CA GLU A 39 -12.96 -6.60 2.86
C GLU A 39 -11.99 -7.79 2.67
N ARG A 40 -11.71 -8.52 3.76
CA ARG A 40 -10.76 -9.65 3.77
C ARG A 40 -11.02 -10.64 2.62
N ARG A 41 -12.28 -11.03 2.38
CA ARG A 41 -12.63 -11.95 1.28
C ARG A 41 -12.25 -11.40 -0.09
N GLN A 42 -12.50 -10.11 -0.33
CA GLN A 42 -12.15 -9.46 -1.59
C GLN A 42 -10.63 -9.40 -1.76
N ARG A 43 -9.91 -9.01 -0.69
CA ARG A 43 -8.44 -8.99 -0.70
C ARG A 43 -7.84 -10.38 -0.97
N THR A 44 -8.42 -11.44 -0.43
CA THR A 44 -7.98 -12.82 -0.70
C THR A 44 -8.13 -13.18 -2.17
N LEU A 45 -9.28 -12.87 -2.79
CA LEU A 45 -9.51 -13.16 -4.21
C LEU A 45 -8.57 -12.34 -5.12
N GLN A 46 -8.34 -11.07 -4.79
CA GLN A 46 -7.41 -10.22 -5.52
C GLN A 46 -5.98 -10.75 -5.40
N LEU A 47 -5.57 -11.15 -4.20
CA LEU A 47 -4.25 -11.72 -3.97
C LEU A 47 -4.05 -13.01 -4.75
N SER A 48 -5.04 -13.91 -4.76
CA SER A 48 -4.98 -15.14 -5.55
C SER A 48 -4.74 -14.83 -7.03
N ALA A 49 -5.52 -13.91 -7.60
CA ALA A 49 -5.36 -13.53 -9.02
C ALA A 49 -3.99 -12.88 -9.30
N LEU A 50 -3.47 -12.07 -8.38
CA LEU A 50 -2.13 -11.47 -8.50
C LEU A 50 -1.03 -12.53 -8.45
N LEU A 51 -1.15 -13.50 -7.55
CA LEU A 51 -0.18 -14.58 -7.42
C LEU A 51 -0.24 -15.55 -8.61
N ASP A 52 -1.43 -15.85 -9.14
CA ASP A 52 -1.57 -16.64 -10.38
C ASP A 52 -0.80 -15.99 -11.55
N GLY A 53 -0.85 -14.66 -11.66
CA GLY A 53 -0.08 -13.92 -12.65
C GLY A 53 1.43 -13.88 -12.35
N TYR A 54 1.80 -13.63 -11.13
CA TYR A 54 3.20 -13.55 -10.69
C TYR A 54 3.94 -14.88 -10.87
N GLU A 55 3.29 -15.99 -10.53
CA GLU A 55 3.86 -17.34 -10.56
C GLU A 55 4.02 -17.90 -11.97
N GLN A 56 3.50 -17.22 -12.99
CA GLN A 56 3.86 -17.54 -14.39
C GLN A 56 5.33 -17.23 -14.72
N LEU A 57 5.96 -16.35 -13.94
CA LEU A 57 7.33 -15.89 -14.19
C LEU A 57 8.31 -16.31 -13.09
N ARG A 58 7.85 -16.39 -11.85
CA ARG A 58 8.69 -16.68 -10.69
C ARG A 58 7.86 -17.17 -9.50
N ASP A 59 8.36 -18.18 -8.78
CA ASP A 59 7.74 -18.67 -7.55
C ASP A 59 7.65 -17.55 -6.49
N PHE A 60 6.51 -17.48 -5.81
CA PHE A 60 6.27 -16.53 -4.74
C PHE A 60 6.48 -17.20 -3.37
N ASP A 61 7.24 -16.55 -2.50
CA ASP A 61 7.41 -17.01 -1.11
C ASP A 61 6.19 -16.66 -0.26
N ARG A 62 5.32 -17.63 -0.02
CA ARG A 62 4.10 -17.46 0.78
C ARG A 62 4.34 -16.93 2.20
N ARG A 63 5.55 -17.05 2.73
CA ARG A 63 5.91 -16.48 4.05
C ARG A 63 5.82 -14.96 4.07
N GLU A 64 6.03 -14.31 2.93
CA GLU A 64 5.95 -12.87 2.79
C GLU A 64 4.54 -12.31 3.02
N LEU A 65 3.49 -13.14 2.90
CA LEU A 65 2.11 -12.73 3.17
C LEU A 65 1.91 -12.26 4.62
N GLY A 66 2.70 -12.79 5.55
CA GLY A 66 2.70 -12.34 6.94
C GLY A 66 3.20 -10.91 7.14
N TRP A 67 3.81 -10.29 6.14
CA TRP A 67 4.36 -8.93 6.25
C TRP A 67 3.39 -7.85 5.76
N ILE A 68 2.29 -8.21 5.13
CA ILE A 68 1.35 -7.26 4.51
C ILE A 68 0.89 -6.18 5.49
N GLU A 69 0.39 -6.57 6.65
CA GLU A 69 -0.15 -5.59 7.61
C GLU A 69 0.98 -4.78 8.28
N GLY A 70 2.16 -5.35 8.46
CA GLY A 70 3.36 -4.61 8.90
C GLY A 70 3.79 -3.54 7.89
N LEU A 71 3.82 -3.88 6.60
CA LEU A 71 4.15 -2.96 5.51
C LEU A 71 3.10 -1.85 5.39
N ARG A 72 1.81 -2.19 5.54
CA ARG A 72 0.71 -1.22 5.57
C ARG A 72 0.88 -0.22 6.72
N THR A 73 1.17 -0.72 7.91
CA THR A 73 1.43 0.13 9.10
C THR A 73 2.59 1.09 8.85
N LEU A 74 3.70 0.58 8.34
CA LEU A 74 4.86 1.41 8.00
C LEU A 74 4.51 2.49 6.98
N ARG A 75 3.71 2.18 5.97
CA ARG A 75 3.28 3.16 4.97
C ARG A 75 2.41 4.26 5.58
N LEU A 76 1.47 3.93 6.46
CA LEU A 76 0.63 4.91 7.15
C LEU A 76 1.47 5.90 7.97
N ILE A 77 2.42 5.39 8.73
CA ILE A 77 3.33 6.22 9.54
C ILE A 77 4.25 7.04 8.63
N HIS A 78 4.83 6.40 7.62
CA HIS A 78 5.75 7.03 6.69
C HIS A 78 5.11 8.20 5.94
N TYR A 79 3.87 8.05 5.49
CA TYR A 79 3.17 9.09 4.75
C TYR A 79 2.97 10.37 5.58
N SER A 80 2.55 10.22 6.84
CA SER A 80 2.46 11.36 7.77
C SER A 80 3.82 12.03 8.02
N ALA A 81 4.87 11.23 8.20
CA ALA A 81 6.23 11.73 8.39
C ALA A 81 6.77 12.42 7.14
N TRP A 82 6.45 11.91 5.95
CA TRP A 82 6.82 12.48 4.66
C TRP A 82 6.21 13.87 4.46
N LEU A 83 4.92 14.03 4.78
CA LEU A 83 4.23 15.33 4.75
C LEU A 83 4.83 16.30 5.78
N ALA A 84 5.01 15.86 7.03
CA ALA A 84 5.57 16.69 8.11
C ALA A 84 6.97 17.22 7.75
N ARG A 85 7.82 16.37 7.19
CA ARG A 85 9.19 16.74 6.80
C ARG A 85 9.24 17.81 5.70
N ARG A 86 8.22 17.86 4.84
CA ARG A 86 8.13 18.79 3.72
C ARG A 86 7.23 20.00 3.98
N TRP A 87 6.67 20.10 5.18
CA TRP A 87 5.66 21.10 5.50
C TRP A 87 6.15 22.56 5.41
N SER A 88 7.46 22.78 5.47
CA SER A 88 8.09 24.10 5.28
C SER A 88 8.06 24.58 3.82
N ASP A 89 7.85 23.69 2.85
CA ASP A 89 7.65 24.05 1.46
C ASP A 89 6.20 24.54 1.25
N PRO A 90 5.98 25.80 0.78
CA PRO A 90 4.64 26.36 0.63
C PRO A 90 3.69 25.56 -0.28
N THR A 91 4.24 24.74 -1.17
CA THR A 91 3.47 23.87 -2.07
C THR A 91 2.69 22.82 -1.29
N PHE A 92 3.25 22.32 -0.18
CA PHE A 92 2.63 21.24 0.61
C PHE A 92 1.37 21.71 1.35
N PRO A 93 1.36 22.79 2.12
CA PRO A 93 0.13 23.29 2.73
C PRO A 93 -0.97 23.62 1.70
N MET A 94 -0.59 24.03 0.50
CA MET A 94 -1.53 24.34 -0.56
C MET A 94 -2.21 23.07 -1.13
N HIS A 95 -1.46 21.98 -1.30
CA HIS A 95 -1.98 20.72 -1.84
C HIS A 95 -2.56 19.77 -0.77
N PHE A 96 -2.11 19.91 0.48
CA PHE A 96 -2.52 19.06 1.60
C PHE A 96 -3.08 19.88 2.79
N PRO A 97 -4.08 20.78 2.56
CA PRO A 97 -4.56 21.71 3.60
C PRO A 97 -5.17 21.00 4.82
N TRP A 98 -5.54 19.75 4.68
CA TRP A 98 -6.10 18.90 5.73
C TRP A 98 -5.04 18.32 6.67
N PHE A 99 -3.74 18.30 6.27
CA PHE A 99 -2.68 17.72 7.08
C PHE A 99 -2.45 18.53 8.35
N GLY A 100 -2.24 17.85 9.46
CA GLY A 100 -1.96 18.46 10.76
C GLY A 100 -3.17 19.03 11.49
N THR A 101 -4.38 18.99 10.88
CA THR A 101 -5.61 19.40 11.55
C THR A 101 -5.99 18.41 12.66
N PRO A 102 -6.80 18.82 13.66
CA PRO A 102 -7.29 17.91 14.69
C PRO A 102 -8.07 16.71 14.11
N ASP A 103 -8.85 16.93 13.05
CA ASP A 103 -9.59 15.85 12.37
C ASP A 103 -8.64 14.84 11.69
N TYR A 104 -7.60 15.34 11.05
CA TYR A 104 -6.56 14.48 10.48
C TYR A 104 -5.94 13.57 11.55
N TRP A 105 -5.50 14.13 12.68
CA TRP A 105 -4.87 13.34 13.72
C TRP A 105 -5.82 12.36 14.40
N ARG A 106 -7.09 12.73 14.62
CA ARG A 106 -8.11 11.79 15.09
C ARG A 106 -8.28 10.62 14.13
N GLY A 107 -8.33 10.90 12.82
CA GLY A 107 -8.40 9.86 11.79
C GLY A 107 -7.16 8.96 11.78
N GLN A 108 -5.95 9.53 11.93
CA GLN A 108 -4.71 8.75 12.02
C GLN A 108 -4.70 7.82 13.24
N VAL A 109 -5.09 8.31 14.41
CA VAL A 109 -5.18 7.50 15.63
C VAL A 109 -6.19 6.35 15.43
N HIS A 110 -7.35 6.63 14.84
CA HIS A 110 -8.35 5.59 14.54
C HIS A 110 -7.80 4.52 13.59
N MET A 111 -7.22 4.91 12.47
CA MET A 111 -6.61 3.99 11.51
C MET A 111 -5.48 3.14 12.13
N LEU A 112 -4.67 3.73 13.01
CA LEU A 112 -3.61 2.97 13.68
C LEU A 112 -4.16 1.98 14.72
N HIS A 113 -5.28 2.29 15.37
CA HIS A 113 -5.99 1.31 16.23
C HIS A 113 -6.52 0.13 15.42
N GLU A 114 -7.21 0.40 14.30
CA GLU A 114 -7.66 -0.66 13.38
C GLU A 114 -6.47 -1.49 12.86
N GLN A 115 -5.34 -0.84 12.59
CA GLN A 115 -4.13 -1.52 12.13
C GLN A 115 -3.51 -2.41 13.22
N LEU A 116 -3.59 -2.03 14.49
CA LEU A 116 -3.16 -2.89 15.61
C LEU A 116 -3.99 -4.17 15.69
N GLU A 117 -5.29 -4.11 15.41
CA GLU A 117 -6.16 -5.28 15.34
C GLU A 117 -5.79 -6.15 14.12
N ALA A 118 -5.61 -5.53 12.95
CA ALA A 118 -5.23 -6.23 11.73
C ALA A 118 -3.89 -6.97 11.82
N LEU A 119 -2.92 -6.43 12.57
CA LEU A 119 -1.62 -7.07 12.83
C LEU A 119 -1.74 -8.37 13.65
N GLN A 120 -2.84 -8.57 14.37
CA GLN A 120 -3.10 -9.78 15.17
C GLN A 120 -3.88 -10.84 14.40
N GLU A 121 -4.44 -10.49 13.25
CA GLU A 121 -5.14 -11.45 12.40
C GLU A 121 -4.16 -12.42 11.72
N ALA A 122 -4.66 -13.62 11.40
CA ALA A 122 -3.90 -14.53 10.54
C ALA A 122 -3.61 -13.88 9.18
N PRO A 123 -2.44 -14.14 8.57
CA PRO A 123 -2.14 -13.67 7.22
C PRO A 123 -3.23 -14.02 6.21
N LEU A 124 -3.30 -13.27 5.11
CA LEU A 124 -4.11 -13.67 3.97
C LEU A 124 -3.56 -14.98 3.42
N SER A 125 -4.45 -15.86 3.00
CA SER A 125 -4.10 -17.13 2.35
C SER A 125 -4.58 -17.11 0.90
N ALA A 126 -3.70 -17.41 -0.02
CA ALA A 126 -3.99 -17.56 -1.45
C ALA A 126 -3.21 -18.74 -2.04
#